data_a580f657a89eef98c874ece7b9f6155f
#
_entry.id   a580f657a89eef98c874ece7b9f6155f
#
_cell.length_a   1.000
_cell.length_b   1.000
_cell.length_c   1.000
_cell.angle_alpha   90.00
_cell.angle_beta   90.00
_cell.angle_gamma   90.00
#
_symmetry.space_group_name_H-M   'P 1'
#
loop_
_entity.id
_entity.type
_entity.pdbx_description
1 polymer ?
#
loop_
_entity_poly.entity_id
_entity_poly.type
_entity_poly.pdbx_seq_one_letter_code
_entity_poly.pdbx_strand_id
1 'polypeptide(L)'
;MILHSSFLRLICFLGLCAWLSIPSASSPSVSTGNSESANAKPIVHFTDVAQKAGLTAPVIFGGENTKKYIIETTGTGVAIFDYDNDGWPDIFVVNGTKLEGLPSGKAPTSHLYRNNHDSTFTDVTEKAGLTHTGWGQGVCVGDYDNDGFEDLYVTYYGKNVLYHNNGNGTFTDVSEKAHIAGGGKAWGTGCAFVDYDRDGKLDLIVANYVDYDSATALSPGERPSCLWKGVPVMCGPRGLPWAKNILYHNLGNGTFEDVTTKAKIDQTNGHYAFSVSTFDYDDDGWPDIYVACDSTASILYHNNHDGTFTDVAVVAGAAFNDDGREQAGMGSTVADYDGDGKLDLFKTNFSDDTSTLYRNNGDGTFDDKTFPAGFGLNTRYLGWGVMFADVDNDGWPDLMVVNGHVYPEVDSQHLGSNFQEPKILYHNNGNGTFTDISANAGPVIAAVSSARGLAVGDLWNDGRISAVISNMNAPPMLVVNDLRNGNHWIAFHTIGKAAATPAPGLKSNRDGIGAKITVKAGTRTLVDEVRSGSSYISNNDMRVHFGLGSATKIDWVQVRWPSGLVERFENLPVDTIQILKEGSGTPVNTPLAKP
;
A
#
# COMPACT_ATOMS: atom_id res chain seq x y z
N MET A 1 41.03 -32.43 52.97
CA MET A 1 41.35 -33.84 53.28
C MET A 1 41.26 -34.59 51.96
N ILE A 2 42.43 -35.02 51.47
CA ILE A 2 42.75 -36.05 50.47
C ILE A 2 42.38 -35.70 49.00
N LEU A 3 43.25 -35.16 48.12
CA LEU A 3 44.52 -35.64 47.51
C LEU A 3 44.47 -37.02 46.82
N HIS A 4 44.57 -37.01 45.44
CA HIS A 4 45.60 -37.79 44.67
C HIS A 4 45.32 -37.61 43.19
N SER A 5 46.12 -36.98 42.38
CA SER A 5 47.48 -37.11 41.82
C SER A 5 47.67 -38.28 40.85
N SER A 6 48.14 -37.88 39.62
CA SER A 6 49.10 -38.52 38.75
C SER A 6 48.64 -39.68 37.86
N PHE A 7 48.91 -39.74 36.55
CA PHE A 7 50.27 -39.93 35.96
C PHE A 7 50.26 -39.84 34.43
N LEU A 8 51.23 -39.18 33.92
CA LEU A 8 51.79 -39.05 32.58
C LEU A 8 52.15 -40.41 31.95
N ARG A 9 51.85 -40.66 30.67
CA ARG A 9 52.69 -41.47 29.80
C ARG A 9 52.72 -40.93 28.38
N LEU A 10 53.87 -40.44 28.00
CA LEU A 10 54.41 -40.10 26.70
C LEU A 10 54.75 -41.40 25.96
N ILE A 11 54.30 -41.63 24.74
CA ILE A 11 54.83 -42.60 23.80
C ILE A 11 55.09 -41.89 22.47
N CYS A 12 56.39 -41.70 22.17
CA CYS A 12 56.87 -41.38 20.84
C CYS A 12 56.75 -42.60 19.91
N PHE A 13 56.15 -42.44 18.71
CA PHE A 13 56.42 -43.33 17.59
C PHE A 13 56.82 -42.50 16.36
N LEU A 14 58.05 -42.67 15.94
CA LEU A 14 58.60 -42.28 14.65
C LEU A 14 58.01 -43.20 13.55
N GLY A 15 57.49 -42.67 12.47
CA GLY A 15 57.09 -43.49 11.34
C GLY A 15 56.85 -42.70 10.08
N LEU A 16 57.83 -42.65 9.22
CA LEU A 16 57.82 -42.48 7.75
C LEU A 16 56.79 -41.54 7.07
N CYS A 17 57.29 -40.43 6.51
CA CYS A 17 56.69 -39.66 5.46
C CYS A 17 56.65 -40.46 4.15
N ALA A 18 55.45 -40.82 3.68
CA ALA A 18 55.20 -41.17 2.30
C ALA A 18 54.48 -40.01 1.61
N TRP A 19 55.13 -39.41 0.64
CA TRP A 19 54.53 -38.39 -0.22
C TRP A 19 53.52 -39.03 -1.14
N LEU A 20 52.22 -38.84 -0.89
CA LEU A 20 51.14 -39.10 -1.85
C LEU A 20 50.78 -37.77 -2.50
N SER A 21 51.10 -37.62 -3.77
CA SER A 21 50.67 -36.56 -4.64
C SER A 21 49.14 -36.64 -4.84
N ILE A 22 48.43 -35.67 -4.27
CA ILE A 22 46.99 -35.45 -4.50
C ILE A 22 46.85 -34.67 -5.83
N PRO A 23 46.08 -35.15 -6.81
CA PRO A 23 45.79 -34.36 -8.01
C PRO A 23 44.91 -33.15 -7.61
N SER A 24 45.34 -31.97 -8.05
CA SER A 24 44.54 -30.73 -7.91
C SER A 24 43.20 -30.90 -8.59
N ALA A 25 42.14 -30.96 -7.80
CA ALA A 25 40.77 -30.82 -8.30
C ALA A 25 40.59 -29.37 -8.78
N SER A 26 40.33 -29.21 -10.06
CA SER A 26 39.89 -27.95 -10.66
C SER A 26 38.59 -27.52 -9.99
N SER A 27 38.57 -26.33 -9.39
CA SER A 27 37.34 -25.68 -8.91
C SER A 27 36.34 -25.58 -10.03
N PRO A 28 35.06 -25.92 -9.82
CA PRO A 28 34.05 -25.65 -10.81
C PRO A 28 33.92 -24.13 -10.99
N SER A 29 34.12 -23.67 -12.22
CA SER A 29 33.78 -22.31 -12.61
C SER A 29 32.28 -22.12 -12.37
N VAL A 30 31.94 -21.24 -11.43
CA VAL A 30 30.58 -20.71 -11.34
C VAL A 30 30.30 -20.01 -12.66
N SER A 31 29.54 -20.65 -13.52
CA SER A 31 28.95 -19.98 -14.67
C SER A 31 27.99 -18.93 -14.15
N THR A 32 28.34 -17.66 -14.29
CA THR A 32 27.40 -16.56 -14.17
C THR A 32 26.34 -16.73 -15.26
N GLY A 33 25.23 -17.36 -14.90
CA GLY A 33 24.05 -17.44 -15.73
C GLY A 33 23.39 -16.07 -15.84
N ASN A 34 23.90 -15.23 -16.73
CA ASN A 34 23.27 -13.98 -17.14
C ASN A 34 23.55 -13.74 -18.62
N SER A 35 22.96 -14.53 -19.50
CA SER A 35 23.01 -14.26 -20.95
C SER A 35 21.72 -14.56 -21.73
N GLU A 36 20.63 -15.00 -21.09
CA GLU A 36 19.35 -15.20 -21.80
C GLU A 36 18.34 -14.06 -21.66
N SER A 37 18.46 -13.17 -20.67
CA SER A 37 17.49 -12.09 -20.47
C SER A 37 17.67 -10.85 -21.39
N ALA A 38 18.82 -10.70 -22.05
CA ALA A 38 19.12 -9.51 -22.86
C ALA A 38 18.39 -9.44 -24.22
N ASN A 39 17.68 -10.50 -24.66
CA ASN A 39 17.00 -10.57 -25.95
C ASN A 39 15.48 -10.81 -25.90
N ALA A 40 14.88 -10.93 -24.71
CA ALA A 40 13.42 -10.98 -24.59
C ALA A 40 12.85 -9.59 -24.90
N LYS A 41 11.82 -9.54 -25.77
CA LYS A 41 11.08 -8.29 -25.99
C LYS A 41 10.48 -7.84 -24.65
N PRO A 42 10.59 -6.55 -24.29
CA PRO A 42 9.95 -6.06 -23.08
C PRO A 42 8.43 -6.29 -23.16
N ILE A 43 7.84 -6.77 -22.09
CA ILE A 43 6.38 -6.94 -21.96
C ILE A 43 5.69 -5.64 -21.57
N VAL A 44 6.43 -4.75 -20.90
CA VAL A 44 6.03 -3.39 -20.51
C VAL A 44 7.17 -2.42 -20.78
N HIS A 45 6.87 -1.13 -20.93
CA HIS A 45 7.87 -0.08 -21.03
C HIS A 45 7.31 1.18 -20.37
N PHE A 46 7.89 1.55 -19.23
CA PHE A 46 7.44 2.69 -18.45
C PHE A 46 8.30 3.93 -18.69
N THR A 47 7.62 5.07 -18.81
CA THR A 47 8.24 6.41 -18.91
C THR A 47 7.61 7.35 -17.89
N ASP A 48 8.41 8.31 -17.40
CA ASP A 48 7.92 9.41 -16.57
C ASP A 48 7.50 10.57 -17.45
N VAL A 49 6.22 10.91 -17.39
CA VAL A 49 5.63 12.03 -18.14
C VAL A 49 5.22 13.20 -17.25
N ALA A 50 5.48 13.15 -15.93
CA ALA A 50 5.00 14.13 -14.95
C ALA A 50 5.24 15.58 -15.35
N GLN A 51 6.48 15.94 -15.72
CA GLN A 51 6.81 17.30 -16.11
C GLN A 51 6.03 17.75 -17.37
N LYS A 52 5.92 16.88 -18.37
CA LYS A 52 5.17 17.16 -19.61
C LYS A 52 3.67 17.23 -19.33
N ALA A 53 3.20 16.42 -18.42
CA ALA A 53 1.80 16.36 -18.01
C ALA A 53 1.39 17.50 -17.05
N GLY A 54 2.33 18.30 -16.53
CA GLY A 54 2.03 19.44 -15.66
C GLY A 54 2.15 19.17 -14.16
N LEU A 55 2.60 17.98 -13.73
CA LEU A 55 2.84 17.65 -12.31
C LEU A 55 4.24 18.15 -11.91
N THR A 56 4.38 19.43 -11.62
CA THR A 56 5.70 20.07 -11.43
C THR A 56 5.96 20.57 -10.02
N ALA A 57 4.95 20.64 -9.17
CA ALA A 57 5.10 21.13 -7.80
C ALA A 57 5.87 20.10 -6.94
N PRO A 58 6.94 20.50 -6.24
CA PRO A 58 7.70 19.56 -5.42
C PRO A 58 6.95 19.21 -4.13
N VAL A 59 7.08 17.96 -3.72
CA VAL A 59 6.72 17.50 -2.37
C VAL A 59 7.81 17.95 -1.41
N ILE A 60 7.49 18.82 -0.48
CA ILE A 60 8.42 19.34 0.52
C ILE A 60 8.31 18.49 1.80
N PHE A 61 9.39 17.79 2.18
CA PHE A 61 9.33 16.93 3.35
C PHE A 61 10.68 16.80 4.07
N GLY A 62 10.81 17.50 5.20
CA GLY A 62 12.02 17.51 6.02
C GLY A 62 13.27 18.03 5.31
N GLY A 63 14.42 17.91 5.96
CA GLY A 63 15.71 18.33 5.41
C GLY A 63 16.12 17.53 4.17
N GLU A 64 16.87 18.11 3.26
CA GLU A 64 17.31 17.47 2.01
C GLU A 64 18.56 16.60 2.22
N ASN A 65 19.53 17.12 2.96
CA ASN A 65 20.86 16.50 3.12
C ASN A 65 21.02 15.77 4.45
N THR A 66 20.18 16.05 5.43
CA THR A 66 20.17 15.44 6.76
C THR A 66 18.75 15.36 7.29
N LYS A 67 18.45 14.33 8.08
CA LYS A 67 17.19 14.19 8.81
C LYS A 67 17.50 14.25 10.31
N LYS A 68 17.02 15.27 10.97
CA LYS A 68 17.27 15.47 12.40
C LYS A 68 16.37 14.60 13.27
N TYR A 69 15.11 14.45 12.85
CA TYR A 69 14.10 13.71 13.59
C TYR A 69 13.29 12.79 12.66
N ILE A 70 12.71 11.75 13.26
CA ILE A 70 11.91 10.75 12.55
C ILE A 70 10.75 11.36 11.74
N ILE A 71 10.16 12.47 12.19
CA ILE A 71 9.08 13.15 11.48
C ILE A 71 9.47 13.64 10.08
N GLU A 72 10.75 13.77 9.80
CA GLU A 72 11.26 14.23 8.50
C GLU A 72 11.46 13.11 7.49
N THR A 73 11.10 11.85 7.80
CA THR A 73 11.54 10.68 7.02
C THR A 73 10.42 9.93 6.31
N THR A 74 9.20 10.01 6.80
CA THR A 74 8.07 9.17 6.35
C THR A 74 7.52 9.55 4.98
N GLY A 75 7.62 10.81 4.59
CA GLY A 75 7.09 11.27 3.30
C GLY A 75 5.57 11.30 3.26
N THR A 76 5.01 11.25 2.03
CA THR A 76 3.61 11.53 1.79
C THR A 76 2.96 10.53 0.86
N GLY A 77 1.64 10.36 1.02
CA GLY A 77 0.79 9.59 0.13
C GLY A 77 0.34 10.35 -1.12
N VAL A 78 -0.31 9.63 -2.01
CA VAL A 78 -0.96 10.13 -3.23
C VAL A 78 -2.32 9.46 -3.39
N ALA A 79 -3.28 10.13 -4.06
CA ALA A 79 -4.56 9.53 -4.41
C ALA A 79 -4.89 9.74 -5.89
N ILE A 80 -5.59 8.76 -6.46
CA ILE A 80 -6.19 8.83 -7.79
C ILE A 80 -7.70 8.66 -7.62
N PHE A 81 -8.50 9.63 -8.09
CA PHE A 81 -9.96 9.64 -7.95
C PHE A 81 -10.59 10.67 -8.91
N ASP A 82 -11.85 10.55 -9.20
CA ASP A 82 -12.60 11.46 -10.09
C ASP A 82 -13.36 12.51 -9.26
N TYR A 83 -12.66 13.62 -8.90
CA TYR A 83 -13.21 14.59 -7.94
C TYR A 83 -14.36 15.44 -8.51
N ASP A 84 -14.47 15.62 -9.82
CA ASP A 84 -15.52 16.44 -10.44
C ASP A 84 -16.55 15.62 -11.22
N ASN A 85 -16.50 14.26 -11.12
CA ASN A 85 -17.40 13.30 -11.75
C ASN A 85 -17.48 13.45 -13.28
N ASP A 86 -16.36 13.83 -13.92
CA ASP A 86 -16.32 13.95 -15.38
C ASP A 86 -15.93 12.63 -16.09
N GLY A 87 -15.67 11.57 -15.32
CA GLY A 87 -15.32 10.23 -15.78
C GLY A 87 -13.83 10.01 -16.02
N TRP A 88 -12.98 10.98 -15.68
CA TRP A 88 -11.53 10.90 -15.81
C TRP A 88 -10.86 11.07 -14.45
N PRO A 89 -10.01 10.11 -14.04
CA PRO A 89 -9.37 10.23 -12.74
C PRO A 89 -8.40 11.40 -12.67
N ASP A 90 -8.42 12.06 -11.53
CA ASP A 90 -7.56 13.16 -11.12
C ASP A 90 -6.50 12.67 -10.15
N ILE A 91 -5.55 13.55 -9.80
CA ILE A 91 -4.44 13.18 -8.93
C ILE A 91 -4.37 14.15 -7.76
N PHE A 92 -4.36 13.61 -6.53
CA PHE A 92 -4.06 14.37 -5.32
C PHE A 92 -2.72 13.94 -4.73
N VAL A 93 -1.82 14.88 -4.51
CA VAL A 93 -0.48 14.65 -3.93
C VAL A 93 -0.41 15.34 -2.58
N VAL A 94 -0.27 14.57 -1.52
CA VAL A 94 -0.11 15.11 -0.16
C VAL A 94 1.26 15.80 -0.06
N ASN A 95 1.31 16.93 0.63
CA ASN A 95 2.55 17.66 0.87
C ASN A 95 2.81 17.83 2.37
N GLY A 96 4.08 17.90 2.74
CA GLY A 96 4.54 18.09 4.11
C GLY A 96 5.12 19.49 4.34
N THR A 97 6.16 19.55 5.15
CA THR A 97 6.86 20.80 5.51
C THR A 97 8.32 20.51 5.90
N LYS A 98 9.04 21.52 6.36
CA LYS A 98 10.40 21.44 6.92
C LYS A 98 10.45 22.04 8.31
N LEU A 99 11.37 21.57 9.15
CA LEU A 99 11.63 22.19 10.46
C LEU A 99 12.28 23.57 10.32
N GLU A 100 13.15 23.72 9.33
CA GLU A 100 13.91 24.93 9.07
C GLU A 100 14.02 25.19 7.56
N GLY A 101 14.23 26.45 7.16
CA GLY A 101 14.57 26.78 5.77
C GLY A 101 13.42 26.68 4.77
N LEU A 102 12.17 26.86 5.20
CA LEU A 102 11.08 27.06 4.24
C LEU A 102 11.35 28.28 3.38
N PRO A 103 11.08 28.23 2.06
CA PRO A 103 11.11 29.42 1.21
C PRO A 103 10.24 30.53 1.80
N SER A 104 10.72 31.76 1.76
CA SER A 104 10.04 32.90 2.38
C SER A 104 8.62 33.07 1.85
N GLY A 105 7.63 32.96 2.70
CA GLY A 105 6.30 33.51 2.50
C GLY A 105 5.11 32.57 2.42
N LYS A 106 5.24 31.30 2.06
CA LYS A 106 4.12 30.34 2.06
C LYS A 106 4.59 28.95 2.53
N ALA A 107 3.88 28.38 3.50
CA ALA A 107 4.00 26.96 3.82
C ALA A 107 3.46 26.13 2.63
N PRO A 108 4.07 24.95 2.34
CA PRO A 108 3.60 24.09 1.26
C PRO A 108 2.18 23.59 1.52
N THR A 109 1.37 23.49 0.47
CA THR A 109 0.06 22.83 0.47
C THR A 109 0.15 21.51 -0.29
N SER A 110 -0.78 20.59 -0.06
CA SER A 110 -1.03 19.47 -0.97
C SER A 110 -1.48 19.99 -2.33
N HIS A 111 -1.45 19.15 -3.38
CA HIS A 111 -1.80 19.56 -4.74
C HIS A 111 -2.87 18.67 -5.33
N LEU A 112 -3.93 19.26 -5.88
CA LEU A 112 -4.95 18.59 -6.70
C LEU A 112 -4.72 18.95 -8.17
N TYR A 113 -4.48 17.93 -8.98
CA TYR A 113 -4.25 18.03 -10.41
C TYR A 113 -5.44 17.47 -11.17
N ARG A 114 -6.23 18.36 -11.81
CA ARG A 114 -7.35 17.99 -12.66
C ARG A 114 -6.88 17.44 -13.99
N ASN A 115 -7.43 16.30 -14.43
CA ASN A 115 -7.19 15.71 -15.74
C ASN A 115 -7.82 16.55 -16.85
N ASN A 116 -7.05 16.95 -17.86
CA ASN A 116 -7.54 17.74 -18.98
C ASN A 116 -8.01 16.90 -20.17
N HIS A 117 -8.04 15.56 -20.07
CA HIS A 117 -8.40 14.58 -21.10
C HIS A 117 -7.48 14.56 -22.34
N ASP A 118 -6.35 15.24 -22.28
CA ASP A 118 -5.36 15.36 -23.37
C ASP A 118 -3.95 14.90 -22.97
N SER A 119 -3.86 14.06 -21.94
CA SER A 119 -2.63 13.58 -21.30
C SER A 119 -1.89 14.68 -20.51
N THR A 120 -2.57 15.76 -20.16
CA THR A 120 -2.06 16.80 -19.26
C THR A 120 -2.99 17.02 -18.07
N PHE A 121 -2.46 17.67 -17.05
CA PHE A 121 -3.19 18.02 -15.83
C PHE A 121 -3.03 19.49 -15.51
N THR A 122 -4.01 20.07 -14.85
CA THR A 122 -3.98 21.44 -14.34
C THR A 122 -4.03 21.43 -12.82
N ASP A 123 -3.09 22.10 -12.16
CA ASP A 123 -3.14 22.32 -10.72
C ASP A 123 -4.32 23.24 -10.38
N VAL A 124 -5.32 22.70 -9.68
CA VAL A 124 -6.55 23.41 -9.30
C VAL A 124 -6.65 23.61 -7.77
N THR A 125 -5.59 23.35 -7.03
CA THR A 125 -5.53 23.35 -5.55
C THR A 125 -6.15 24.59 -4.91
N GLU A 126 -5.71 25.78 -5.31
CA GLU A 126 -6.23 27.04 -4.74
C GLU A 126 -7.72 27.24 -5.09
N LYS A 127 -8.10 26.93 -6.33
CA LYS A 127 -9.49 27.02 -6.80
C LYS A 127 -10.39 26.03 -6.07
N ALA A 128 -9.88 24.83 -5.82
CA ALA A 128 -10.58 23.78 -5.09
C ALA A 128 -10.68 24.02 -3.57
N GLY A 129 -9.96 25.01 -3.02
CA GLY A 129 -10.01 25.32 -1.59
C GLY A 129 -9.12 24.43 -0.70
N LEU A 130 -8.22 23.63 -1.28
CA LEU A 130 -7.36 22.66 -0.57
C LEU A 130 -6.07 23.34 -0.06
N THR A 131 -6.19 24.30 0.86
CA THR A 131 -5.08 25.19 1.27
C THR A 131 -4.50 24.89 2.64
N HIS A 132 -4.83 23.74 3.25
CA HIS A 132 -4.26 23.33 4.52
C HIS A 132 -2.74 23.08 4.40
N THR A 133 -2.00 23.43 5.45
CA THR A 133 -0.54 23.30 5.51
C THR A 133 -0.13 22.53 6.76
N GLY A 134 1.00 21.85 6.71
CA GLY A 134 1.51 21.10 7.87
C GLY A 134 2.32 19.88 7.45
N TRP A 135 2.54 18.98 8.38
CA TRP A 135 3.18 17.68 8.13
C TRP A 135 2.13 16.69 7.61
N GLY A 136 1.68 16.86 6.36
CA GLY A 136 0.78 15.92 5.72
C GLY A 136 1.44 14.55 5.55
N GLN A 137 0.65 13.49 5.70
CA GLN A 137 1.12 12.10 5.64
C GLN A 137 0.35 11.33 4.58
N GLY A 138 -0.79 10.76 4.94
CA GLY A 138 -1.60 9.90 4.09
C GLY A 138 -2.85 10.56 3.58
N VAL A 139 -3.52 9.86 2.68
CA VAL A 139 -4.82 10.23 2.11
C VAL A 139 -5.64 8.99 1.85
N CYS A 140 -6.93 9.07 2.12
CA CYS A 140 -7.93 8.11 1.64
C CYS A 140 -9.14 8.85 1.05
N VAL A 141 -9.82 8.16 0.14
CA VAL A 141 -10.94 8.67 -0.66
C VAL A 141 -12.18 7.84 -0.39
N GLY A 142 -13.34 8.47 -0.36
CA GLY A 142 -14.64 7.81 -0.26
C GLY A 142 -15.77 8.82 -0.10
N ASP A 143 -16.94 8.52 -0.63
CA ASP A 143 -18.18 9.31 -0.50
C ASP A 143 -18.83 9.02 0.86
N TYR A 144 -18.34 9.72 1.93
CA TYR A 144 -18.76 9.42 3.30
C TYR A 144 -20.21 9.79 3.61
N ASP A 145 -20.81 10.72 2.87
CA ASP A 145 -22.19 11.15 3.09
C ASP A 145 -23.16 10.65 2.00
N ASN A 146 -22.67 9.83 1.07
CA ASN A 146 -23.43 9.20 -0.01
C ASN A 146 -24.10 10.20 -0.97
N ASP A 147 -23.50 11.37 -1.19
CA ASP A 147 -24.03 12.40 -2.09
C ASP A 147 -23.63 12.19 -3.56
N GLY A 148 -22.71 11.27 -3.82
CA GLY A 148 -22.24 10.89 -5.15
C GLY A 148 -20.96 11.59 -5.59
N PHE A 149 -20.29 12.31 -4.69
CA PHE A 149 -19.00 12.92 -4.92
C PHE A 149 -17.98 12.39 -3.90
N GLU A 150 -16.84 11.96 -4.39
CA GLU A 150 -15.77 11.42 -3.53
C GLU A 150 -15.14 12.52 -2.68
N ASP A 151 -15.04 12.27 -1.37
CA ASP A 151 -14.44 13.14 -0.37
C ASP A 151 -12.99 12.72 -0.07
N LEU A 152 -12.22 13.60 0.59
CA LEU A 152 -10.84 13.36 0.95
C LEU A 152 -10.64 13.41 2.47
N TYR A 153 -10.03 12.39 3.04
CA TYR A 153 -9.46 12.49 4.38
C TYR A 153 -7.94 12.47 4.30
N VAL A 154 -7.30 13.50 4.82
CA VAL A 154 -5.84 13.68 4.80
C VAL A 154 -5.31 13.64 6.22
N THR A 155 -4.37 12.73 6.48
CA THR A 155 -3.74 12.61 7.80
C THR A 155 -2.54 13.54 7.94
N TYR A 156 -2.33 14.00 9.16
CA TYR A 156 -1.25 14.92 9.52
C TYR A 156 -0.60 14.53 10.86
N TYR A 157 0.57 15.04 11.11
CA TYR A 157 1.02 15.20 12.48
C TYR A 157 0.24 16.36 13.12
N GLY A 158 -0.55 16.06 14.14
CA GLY A 158 -1.48 16.98 14.77
C GLY A 158 -2.93 16.79 14.30
N LYS A 159 -3.53 17.81 13.71
CA LYS A 159 -4.93 17.72 13.23
C LYS A 159 -5.02 17.18 11.82
N ASN A 160 -5.82 16.13 11.66
CA ASN A 160 -6.21 15.58 10.36
C ASN A 160 -7.32 16.43 9.72
N VAL A 161 -7.51 16.30 8.40
CA VAL A 161 -8.49 17.10 7.67
C VAL A 161 -9.43 16.19 6.86
N LEU A 162 -10.74 16.34 7.09
CA LEU A 162 -11.79 15.84 6.21
C LEU A 162 -12.26 16.98 5.30
N TYR A 163 -12.07 16.82 4.02
CA TYR A 163 -12.58 17.71 2.98
C TYR A 163 -13.84 17.11 2.36
N HIS A 164 -14.97 17.77 2.61
CA HIS A 164 -16.21 17.46 1.92
C HIS A 164 -16.19 18.05 0.51
N ASN A 165 -16.48 17.23 -0.48
CA ASN A 165 -16.60 17.65 -1.89
C ASN A 165 -17.97 18.31 -2.13
N ASN A 166 -17.98 19.57 -2.49
CA ASN A 166 -19.23 20.34 -2.66
C ASN A 166 -19.93 20.04 -4.01
N GLY A 167 -19.45 19.10 -4.82
CA GLY A 167 -20.01 18.75 -6.13
C GLY A 167 -19.92 19.84 -7.20
N ASN A 168 -19.11 20.86 -6.98
CA ASN A 168 -18.94 22.01 -7.88
C ASN A 168 -17.47 22.32 -8.19
N GLY A 169 -16.60 21.34 -7.97
CA GLY A 169 -15.15 21.46 -8.15
C GLY A 169 -14.43 22.15 -7.00
N THR A 170 -15.08 22.28 -5.83
CA THR A 170 -14.47 22.83 -4.60
C THR A 170 -14.70 21.92 -3.41
N PHE A 171 -13.86 22.06 -2.40
CA PHE A 171 -13.93 21.31 -1.15
C PHE A 171 -14.14 22.26 0.05
N THR A 172 -14.73 21.73 1.11
CA THR A 172 -14.90 22.42 2.40
C THR A 172 -14.27 21.57 3.51
N ASP A 173 -13.35 22.15 4.29
CA ASP A 173 -12.85 21.52 5.51
C ASP A 173 -13.99 21.43 6.55
N VAL A 174 -14.41 20.20 6.84
CA VAL A 174 -15.48 19.89 7.80
C VAL A 174 -14.99 19.16 9.05
N SER A 175 -13.67 19.01 9.22
CA SER A 175 -13.03 18.15 10.22
C SER A 175 -13.51 18.38 11.65
N GLU A 176 -13.61 19.65 12.06
CA GLU A 176 -14.09 20.04 13.41
C GLU A 176 -15.60 19.77 13.56
N LYS A 177 -16.39 20.08 12.53
CA LYS A 177 -17.84 19.83 12.50
C LYS A 177 -18.12 18.32 12.50
N ALA A 178 -17.32 17.55 11.79
CA ALA A 178 -17.44 16.10 11.68
C ALA A 178 -16.90 15.35 12.92
N HIS A 179 -16.21 16.03 13.84
CA HIS A 179 -15.60 15.49 15.07
C HIS A 179 -14.46 14.47 14.81
N ILE A 180 -13.75 14.61 13.69
CA ILE A 180 -12.67 13.68 13.31
C ILE A 180 -11.33 14.36 13.03
N ALA A 181 -11.17 15.61 13.46
CA ALA A 181 -9.90 16.32 13.29
C ALA A 181 -8.72 15.67 14.04
N GLY A 182 -9.00 14.86 15.08
CA GLY A 182 -7.95 14.37 15.97
C GLY A 182 -7.23 15.51 16.67
N GLY A 183 -5.94 15.42 16.87
CA GLY A 183 -5.15 16.54 17.40
C GLY A 183 -4.07 16.14 18.40
N GLY A 184 -3.47 17.14 19.04
CA GLY A 184 -2.39 16.96 20.01
C GLY A 184 -1.06 16.59 19.37
N LYS A 185 -0.42 15.55 19.86
CA LYS A 185 0.85 15.00 19.38
C LYS A 185 0.67 13.75 18.54
N ALA A 186 -0.58 13.34 18.29
CA ALA A 186 -0.88 12.19 17.47
C ALA A 186 -0.38 12.42 16.03
N TRP A 187 0.18 11.40 15.47
CA TRP A 187 0.73 11.40 14.12
C TRP A 187 -0.04 10.39 13.28
N GLY A 188 -1.10 10.91 12.62
CA GLY A 188 -1.88 10.13 11.68
C GLY A 188 -1.03 9.73 10.46
N THR A 189 -1.14 8.49 10.05
CA THR A 189 -0.41 7.91 8.90
C THR A 189 -1.39 7.37 7.86
N GLY A 190 -1.59 6.05 7.76
CA GLY A 190 -2.57 5.47 6.86
C GLY A 190 -4.00 5.70 7.32
N CYS A 191 -4.93 5.73 6.38
CA CYS A 191 -6.36 5.73 6.62
C CYS A 191 -7.07 4.91 5.56
N ALA A 192 -8.30 4.50 5.86
CA ALA A 192 -9.22 3.92 4.89
C ALA A 192 -10.66 4.21 5.30
N PHE A 193 -11.49 4.53 4.33
CA PHE A 193 -12.94 4.45 4.50
C PHE A 193 -13.37 2.99 4.41
N VAL A 194 -14.24 2.57 5.30
CA VAL A 194 -14.73 1.18 5.42
C VAL A 194 -16.13 1.18 6.03
N ASP A 195 -17.02 0.41 5.51
CA ASP A 195 -18.36 0.20 6.08
C ASP A 195 -18.31 -1.05 6.97
N TYR A 196 -17.70 -0.89 8.19
CA TYR A 196 -17.36 -2.04 9.02
C TYR A 196 -18.59 -2.73 9.65
N ASP A 197 -19.70 -2.03 9.82
CA ASP A 197 -20.94 -2.58 10.37
C ASP A 197 -22.03 -2.80 9.30
N ARG A 198 -21.68 -2.54 8.03
CA ARG A 198 -22.52 -2.76 6.84
C ARG A 198 -23.86 -2.04 6.92
N ASP A 199 -23.86 -0.84 7.52
CA ASP A 199 -25.07 0.00 7.62
C ASP A 199 -25.27 0.91 6.38
N GLY A 200 -24.32 0.87 5.44
CA GLY A 200 -24.35 1.61 4.18
C GLY A 200 -23.74 3.01 4.28
N LYS A 201 -23.01 3.29 5.34
CA LYS A 201 -22.27 4.53 5.53
C LYS A 201 -20.78 4.20 5.70
N LEU A 202 -19.93 4.98 5.08
CA LEU A 202 -18.51 4.79 5.21
C LEU A 202 -18.02 5.32 6.56
N ASP A 203 -17.52 4.42 7.38
CA ASP A 203 -16.76 4.69 8.60
C ASP A 203 -15.31 4.97 8.24
N LEU A 204 -14.46 5.33 9.22
CA LEU A 204 -13.09 5.70 8.97
C LEU A 204 -12.14 5.07 9.99
N ILE A 205 -11.20 4.27 9.51
CA ILE A 205 -10.05 3.81 10.30
C ILE A 205 -8.83 4.72 10.03
N VAL A 206 -8.15 5.15 11.09
CA VAL A 206 -6.93 5.96 11.03
C VAL A 206 -5.82 5.26 11.81
N ALA A 207 -4.75 4.90 11.13
CA ALA A 207 -3.52 4.43 11.77
C ALA A 207 -2.74 5.60 12.35
N ASN A 208 -2.13 5.40 13.51
CA ASN A 208 -1.28 6.39 14.15
C ASN A 208 0.09 5.77 14.50
N TYR A 209 1.16 6.53 14.27
CA TYR A 209 2.52 6.04 14.36
C TYR A 209 3.10 6.20 15.77
N VAL A 210 3.52 7.42 16.11
CA VAL A 210 4.09 7.76 17.41
C VAL A 210 3.37 8.96 18.01
N ASP A 211 3.33 9.04 19.33
CA ASP A 211 2.97 10.27 20.06
C ASP A 211 4.22 11.15 20.13
N TYR A 212 4.47 11.88 19.02
CA TYR A 212 5.72 12.60 18.77
C TYR A 212 5.76 13.94 19.51
N ASP A 213 6.86 14.19 20.21
CA ASP A 213 7.14 15.49 20.84
C ASP A 213 8.53 15.98 20.47
N SER A 214 8.59 17.04 19.66
CA SER A 214 9.86 17.64 19.24
C SER A 214 10.71 18.17 20.42
N ALA A 215 10.10 18.49 21.55
CA ALA A 215 10.81 18.98 22.74
C ALA A 215 11.59 17.87 23.46
N THR A 216 11.19 16.61 23.27
CA THR A 216 11.83 15.42 23.88
C THR A 216 12.46 14.50 22.86
N ALA A 217 12.39 14.84 21.56
CA ALA A 217 12.96 14.05 20.50
C ALA A 217 14.50 13.99 20.60
N LEU A 218 15.02 12.77 20.46
CA LEU A 218 16.46 12.49 20.56
C LEU A 218 17.21 12.97 19.31
N SER A 219 18.44 13.44 19.53
CA SER A 219 19.33 13.86 18.45
C SER A 219 19.98 12.65 17.75
N PRO A 220 20.40 12.78 16.49
CA PRO A 220 21.12 11.74 15.77
C PRO A 220 22.32 11.23 16.59
N GLY A 221 22.48 9.91 16.67
CA GLY A 221 23.56 9.24 17.39
C GLY A 221 23.47 9.25 18.91
N GLU A 222 22.41 9.82 19.51
CA GLU A 222 22.28 9.95 20.96
C GLU A 222 22.10 8.61 21.71
N ARG A 223 21.55 7.60 21.02
CA ARG A 223 21.36 6.22 21.52
C ARG A 223 21.78 5.19 20.49
N PRO A 224 21.99 3.92 20.88
CA PRO A 224 22.25 2.84 19.91
C PRO A 224 21.20 2.70 18.81
N SER A 225 19.92 2.97 19.11
CA SER A 225 18.82 3.00 18.12
C SER A 225 18.89 4.20 17.14
N CYS A 226 19.82 5.11 17.35
CA CYS A 226 20.12 6.26 16.50
C CYS A 226 21.41 6.06 15.70
N LEU A 227 21.86 4.81 15.55
CA LEU A 227 22.99 4.41 14.74
C LEU A 227 22.54 3.42 13.68
N TRP A 228 22.88 3.67 12.42
CA TRP A 228 22.69 2.70 11.34
C TRP A 228 24.03 2.30 10.77
N LYS A 229 24.38 1.02 10.88
CA LYS A 229 25.71 0.48 10.49
C LYS A 229 26.88 1.32 11.05
N GLY A 230 26.71 1.87 12.27
CA GLY A 230 27.72 2.68 12.95
C GLY A 230 27.69 4.19 12.60
N VAL A 231 26.84 4.62 11.69
CA VAL A 231 26.65 6.03 11.32
C VAL A 231 25.62 6.66 12.24
N PRO A 232 25.88 7.84 12.85
CA PRO A 232 24.88 8.61 13.56
C PRO A 232 23.76 9.06 12.61
N VAL A 233 22.53 8.64 12.90
CA VAL A 233 21.32 8.96 12.14
C VAL A 233 20.20 9.34 13.10
N MET A 234 19.07 9.86 12.58
CA MET A 234 17.87 10.07 13.39
C MET A 234 17.43 8.76 14.05
N CYS A 235 16.83 8.85 15.21
CA CYS A 235 16.38 7.69 15.96
C CYS A 235 15.10 7.10 15.33
N GLY A 236 15.07 5.77 15.17
CA GLY A 236 13.86 5.03 14.76
C GLY A 236 12.77 5.05 15.86
N PRO A 237 11.60 4.43 15.59
CA PRO A 237 10.44 4.53 16.49
C PRO A 237 10.64 3.77 17.80
N ARG A 238 11.48 2.73 17.84
CA ARG A 238 11.66 1.91 19.04
C ARG A 238 12.11 2.73 20.25
N GLY A 239 11.24 2.71 21.29
CA GLY A 239 11.46 3.47 22.51
C GLY A 239 10.84 4.87 22.52
N LEU A 240 10.16 5.28 21.43
CA LEU A 240 9.23 6.41 21.44
C LEU A 240 7.84 5.97 21.94
N PRO A 241 7.03 6.86 22.50
CA PRO A 241 5.64 6.57 22.80
C PRO A 241 4.88 6.22 21.51
N TRP A 242 4.17 5.11 21.52
CA TRP A 242 3.27 4.73 20.42
C TRP A 242 1.94 5.49 20.50
N ALA A 243 1.26 5.69 19.37
CA ALA A 243 -0.06 6.28 19.29
C ALA A 243 -1.10 5.20 18.94
N LYS A 244 -2.33 5.36 19.43
CA LYS A 244 -3.43 4.42 19.17
C LYS A 244 -4.01 4.61 17.77
N ASN A 245 -4.35 3.53 17.09
CA ASN A 245 -5.24 3.58 15.93
C ASN A 245 -6.64 4.01 16.38
N ILE A 246 -7.37 4.71 15.51
CA ILE A 246 -8.69 5.26 15.83
C ILE A 246 -9.69 4.76 14.80
N LEU A 247 -10.84 4.26 15.28
CA LEU A 247 -11.99 3.94 14.45
C LEU A 247 -13.11 4.94 14.74
N TYR A 248 -13.57 5.62 13.69
CA TYR A 248 -14.68 6.56 13.71
C TYR A 248 -15.89 5.93 13.04
N HIS A 249 -17.02 5.85 13.74
CA HIS A 249 -18.30 5.42 13.21
C HIS A 249 -19.08 6.60 12.64
N ASN A 250 -19.58 6.48 11.43
CA ASN A 250 -20.33 7.50 10.71
C ASN A 250 -21.80 7.52 11.13
N LEU A 251 -22.26 8.61 11.74
CA LEU A 251 -23.64 8.75 12.20
C LEU A 251 -24.65 9.08 11.07
N GLY A 252 -24.17 9.26 9.83
CA GLY A 252 -25.02 9.55 8.65
C GLY A 252 -25.66 10.94 8.65
N ASN A 253 -25.15 11.86 9.45
CA ASN A 253 -25.61 13.25 9.54
C ASN A 253 -24.46 14.26 9.31
N GLY A 254 -23.36 13.78 8.73
CA GLY A 254 -22.13 14.54 8.51
C GLY A 254 -21.24 14.64 9.75
N THR A 255 -21.48 13.80 10.77
CA THR A 255 -20.62 13.70 11.95
C THR A 255 -20.26 12.25 12.25
N PHE A 256 -19.15 12.06 12.97
CA PHE A 256 -18.65 10.75 13.37
C PHE A 256 -18.55 10.64 14.89
N GLU A 257 -18.58 9.40 15.39
CA GLU A 257 -18.33 9.04 16.78
C GLU A 257 -17.01 8.26 16.87
N ASP A 258 -16.12 8.63 17.79
CA ASP A 258 -14.93 7.81 18.11
C ASP A 258 -15.39 6.54 18.86
N VAL A 259 -15.36 5.41 18.18
CA VAL A 259 -15.76 4.10 18.73
C VAL A 259 -14.56 3.22 19.04
N THR A 260 -13.35 3.73 19.02
CA THR A 260 -12.07 3.01 19.19
C THR A 260 -12.09 2.02 20.35
N THR A 261 -12.51 2.49 21.53
CA THR A 261 -12.58 1.63 22.74
C THR A 261 -13.77 0.67 22.69
N LYS A 262 -14.92 1.11 22.19
CA LYS A 262 -16.12 0.27 22.03
C LYS A 262 -15.88 -0.87 21.03
N ALA A 263 -15.22 -0.55 19.93
CA ALA A 263 -14.84 -1.50 18.88
C ALA A 263 -13.60 -2.33 19.23
N LYS A 264 -12.95 -2.11 20.38
CA LYS A 264 -11.76 -2.83 20.88
C LYS A 264 -10.49 -2.63 20.03
N ILE A 265 -10.44 -1.62 19.18
CA ILE A 265 -9.26 -1.29 18.38
C ILE A 265 -8.06 -0.94 19.27
N ASP A 266 -8.29 -0.32 20.43
CA ASP A 266 -7.26 0.09 21.38
C ASP A 266 -6.78 -1.01 22.33
N GLN A 267 -7.23 -2.26 22.17
CA GLN A 267 -6.73 -3.39 22.93
C GLN A 267 -5.37 -3.89 22.43
N THR A 268 -5.05 -3.61 21.15
CA THR A 268 -3.74 -3.87 20.56
C THR A 268 -2.82 -2.70 20.86
N ASN A 269 -1.75 -2.94 21.60
CA ASN A 269 -0.88 -1.90 22.17
C ASN A 269 0.57 -2.05 21.73
N GLY A 270 1.32 -0.94 21.68
CA GLY A 270 2.76 -0.95 21.47
C GLY A 270 3.18 -1.06 20.01
N HIS A 271 2.32 -0.67 19.07
CA HIS A 271 2.55 -0.75 17.64
C HIS A 271 2.84 0.64 17.05
N TYR A 272 3.69 0.67 16.04
CA TYR A 272 3.98 1.87 15.25
C TYR A 272 3.34 1.69 13.87
N ALA A 273 2.08 2.09 13.74
CA ALA A 273 1.25 1.81 12.58
C ALA A 273 1.55 2.76 11.41
N PHE A 274 1.63 2.22 10.18
CA PHE A 274 1.76 3.01 8.96
C PHE A 274 0.56 2.83 8.04
N SER A 275 0.52 1.78 7.23
CA SER A 275 -0.49 1.63 6.19
C SER A 275 -1.64 0.77 6.64
N VAL A 276 -2.81 1.06 6.10
CA VAL A 276 -4.05 0.32 6.31
C VAL A 276 -4.48 -0.31 5.00
N SER A 277 -4.88 -1.56 5.04
CA SER A 277 -5.58 -2.26 3.95
C SER A 277 -6.83 -2.92 4.50
N THR A 278 -7.98 -2.65 3.88
CA THR A 278 -9.26 -3.25 4.25
C THR A 278 -9.66 -4.28 3.22
N PHE A 279 -10.05 -5.48 3.63
CA PHE A 279 -10.53 -6.57 2.77
C PHE A 279 -11.16 -7.67 3.61
N ASP A 280 -11.98 -8.49 2.99
CA ASP A 280 -12.60 -9.67 3.59
C ASP A 280 -11.64 -10.86 3.44
N TYR A 281 -10.76 -11.08 4.46
CA TYR A 281 -9.66 -12.05 4.34
C TYR A 281 -10.13 -13.50 4.47
N ASP A 282 -11.22 -13.78 5.18
CA ASP A 282 -11.76 -15.13 5.42
C ASP A 282 -13.04 -15.44 4.63
N ASP A 283 -13.44 -14.51 3.74
CA ASP A 283 -14.59 -14.61 2.81
C ASP A 283 -15.95 -14.77 3.50
N ASP A 284 -16.08 -14.22 4.71
CA ASP A 284 -17.31 -14.27 5.50
C ASP A 284 -18.30 -13.13 5.14
N GLY A 285 -17.86 -12.18 4.34
CA GLY A 285 -18.65 -11.06 3.84
C GLY A 285 -18.57 -9.79 4.68
N TRP A 286 -17.71 -9.74 5.69
CA TRP A 286 -17.45 -8.57 6.51
C TRP A 286 -16.03 -8.05 6.27
N PRO A 287 -15.85 -6.72 6.20
CA PRO A 287 -14.51 -6.19 5.98
C PRO A 287 -13.67 -6.29 7.25
N ASP A 288 -12.44 -6.78 7.09
CA ASP A 288 -11.40 -6.80 8.09
C ASP A 288 -10.37 -5.70 7.83
N ILE A 289 -9.45 -5.46 8.78
CA ILE A 289 -8.50 -4.37 8.69
C ILE A 289 -7.09 -4.87 8.99
N TYR A 290 -6.22 -4.84 7.99
CA TYR A 290 -4.79 -5.09 8.19
C TYR A 290 -4.04 -3.78 8.36
N VAL A 291 -3.10 -3.74 9.32
CA VAL A 291 -2.24 -2.57 9.58
C VAL A 291 -0.78 -2.99 9.55
N ALA A 292 -0.05 -2.47 8.57
CA ALA A 292 1.40 -2.65 8.51
C ALA A 292 2.08 -1.77 9.57
N CYS A 293 2.94 -2.38 10.39
CA CYS A 293 3.59 -1.71 11.52
C CYS A 293 5.10 -1.68 11.35
N ASP A 294 5.72 -0.54 11.69
CA ASP A 294 7.17 -0.35 11.69
C ASP A 294 7.79 -0.93 12.95
N SER A 295 8.76 -1.82 12.79
CA SER A 295 9.59 -2.37 13.89
C SER A 295 8.81 -3.08 15.01
N THR A 296 7.56 -3.44 14.77
CA THR A 296 6.66 -4.19 15.66
C THR A 296 5.83 -5.17 14.86
N ALA A 297 5.14 -6.10 15.53
CA ALA A 297 4.18 -6.99 14.89
C ALA A 297 3.14 -6.20 14.09
N SER A 298 2.77 -6.66 12.90
CA SER A 298 1.61 -6.11 12.17
C SER A 298 0.31 -6.56 12.83
N ILE A 299 -0.79 -5.88 12.53
CA ILE A 299 -2.10 -6.10 13.15
C ILE A 299 -3.07 -6.60 12.07
N LEU A 300 -3.92 -7.57 12.41
CA LEU A 300 -5.07 -7.97 11.62
C LEU A 300 -6.30 -7.97 12.52
N TYR A 301 -7.08 -6.91 12.43
CA TYR A 301 -8.35 -6.79 13.12
C TYR A 301 -9.42 -7.58 12.36
N HIS A 302 -9.76 -8.77 12.88
CA HIS A 302 -10.91 -9.57 12.42
C HIS A 302 -12.21 -8.95 12.92
N ASN A 303 -13.18 -8.78 12.05
CA ASN A 303 -14.49 -8.22 12.36
C ASN A 303 -15.37 -9.28 13.02
N ASN A 304 -15.80 -9.07 14.27
CA ASN A 304 -16.61 -10.03 15.02
C ASN A 304 -18.13 -9.96 14.70
N HIS A 305 -18.55 -9.17 13.71
CA HIS A 305 -19.95 -8.95 13.28
C HIS A 305 -20.88 -8.32 14.35
N ASP A 306 -20.32 -7.84 15.45
CA ASP A 306 -21.04 -7.22 16.56
C ASP A 306 -20.62 -5.78 16.84
N GLY A 307 -19.89 -5.18 15.88
CA GLY A 307 -19.30 -3.85 15.99
C GLY A 307 -17.99 -3.83 16.75
N THR A 308 -17.40 -5.01 17.05
CA THR A 308 -16.09 -5.13 17.70
C THR A 308 -15.12 -5.90 16.82
N PHE A 309 -13.83 -5.75 17.11
CA PHE A 309 -12.74 -6.43 16.42
C PHE A 309 -11.89 -7.25 17.38
N THR A 310 -11.20 -8.25 16.84
CA THR A 310 -10.18 -9.02 17.53
C THR A 310 -8.90 -9.01 16.70
N ASP A 311 -7.76 -8.66 17.30
CA ASP A 311 -6.48 -8.80 16.61
C ASP A 311 -6.08 -10.28 16.53
N VAL A 312 -6.09 -10.80 15.33
CA VAL A 312 -5.76 -12.21 15.03
C VAL A 312 -4.44 -12.38 14.27
N ALA A 313 -3.68 -11.31 14.03
CA ALA A 313 -2.49 -11.33 13.17
C ALA A 313 -1.50 -12.44 13.52
N VAL A 314 -1.27 -12.69 14.82
CA VAL A 314 -0.35 -13.75 15.30
C VAL A 314 -0.87 -15.15 14.97
N VAL A 315 -2.15 -15.42 15.25
CA VAL A 315 -2.74 -16.75 15.02
C VAL A 315 -3.03 -16.97 13.53
N ALA A 316 -3.31 -15.92 12.80
CA ALA A 316 -3.49 -15.95 11.34
C ALA A 316 -2.17 -16.06 10.58
N GLY A 317 -1.00 -15.88 11.21
CA GLY A 317 0.30 -15.95 10.53
C GLY A 317 0.68 -14.70 9.73
N ALA A 318 0.03 -13.54 9.96
CA ALA A 318 0.26 -12.28 9.24
C ALA A 318 1.00 -11.21 10.07
N ALA A 319 1.39 -11.52 11.33
CA ALA A 319 2.07 -10.57 12.23
C ALA A 319 3.56 -10.42 11.96
N PHE A 320 4.24 -11.51 11.61
CA PHE A 320 5.69 -11.68 11.53
C PHE A 320 6.09 -12.29 10.18
N ASN A 321 7.39 -12.31 9.89
CA ASN A 321 7.93 -13.12 8.81
C ASN A 321 8.01 -14.62 9.21
N ASP A 322 8.44 -15.48 8.28
CA ASP A 322 8.56 -16.94 8.49
C ASP A 322 9.53 -17.32 9.63
N ASP A 323 10.50 -16.46 9.94
CA ASP A 323 11.41 -16.61 11.10
C ASP A 323 10.77 -16.21 12.45
N GLY A 324 9.53 -15.74 12.47
CA GLY A 324 8.81 -15.22 13.63
C GLY A 324 9.36 -13.88 14.14
N ARG A 325 9.93 -13.04 13.24
CA ARG A 325 10.52 -11.75 13.60
C ARG A 325 9.59 -10.60 13.26
N GLU A 326 9.59 -9.58 14.13
CA GLU A 326 9.06 -8.27 13.81
C GLU A 326 9.87 -7.64 12.68
N GLN A 327 9.17 -7.02 11.75
CA GLN A 327 9.75 -6.31 10.61
C GLN A 327 9.37 -4.83 10.66
N ALA A 328 10.10 -3.99 9.92
CA ALA A 328 9.72 -2.59 9.75
C ALA A 328 8.81 -2.46 8.53
N GLY A 329 7.52 -2.78 8.72
CA GLY A 329 6.51 -2.74 7.67
C GLY A 329 6.07 -1.32 7.34
N MET A 330 6.01 -0.97 6.04
CA MET A 330 5.58 0.33 5.54
C MET A 330 4.28 0.24 4.74
N GLY A 331 4.38 -0.08 3.45
CA GLY A 331 3.23 -0.24 2.56
C GLY A 331 2.66 -1.64 2.57
N SER A 332 1.36 -1.77 2.27
CA SER A 332 0.68 -3.05 2.09
C SER A 332 -0.28 -3.01 0.91
N THR A 333 -0.47 -4.13 0.24
CA THR A 333 -1.38 -4.30 -0.90
C THR A 333 -1.98 -5.70 -0.91
N VAL A 334 -3.15 -5.83 -1.50
CA VAL A 334 -3.95 -7.05 -1.50
C VAL A 334 -4.35 -7.40 -2.92
N ALA A 335 -4.22 -8.67 -3.32
CA ALA A 335 -4.75 -9.23 -4.58
C ALA A 335 -4.76 -10.77 -4.53
N ASP A 336 -5.54 -11.40 -5.39
CA ASP A 336 -5.46 -12.84 -5.68
C ASP A 336 -4.29 -13.08 -6.66
N TYR A 337 -3.05 -13.25 -6.14
CA TYR A 337 -1.87 -13.34 -7.00
C TYR A 337 -1.67 -14.70 -7.65
N ASP A 338 -2.21 -15.78 -7.05
CA ASP A 338 -2.04 -17.14 -7.55
C ASP A 338 -3.30 -17.72 -8.24
N GLY A 339 -4.38 -16.93 -8.33
CA GLY A 339 -5.61 -17.27 -9.04
C GLY A 339 -6.48 -18.32 -8.35
N ASP A 340 -6.35 -18.46 -7.02
CA ASP A 340 -7.13 -19.43 -6.24
C ASP A 340 -8.47 -18.85 -5.72
N GLY A 341 -8.72 -17.56 -5.97
CA GLY A 341 -9.95 -16.85 -5.63
C GLY A 341 -9.96 -16.24 -4.23
N LYS A 342 -8.81 -16.26 -3.54
CA LYS A 342 -8.63 -15.65 -2.23
C LYS A 342 -7.69 -14.45 -2.33
N LEU A 343 -7.92 -13.48 -1.47
CA LEU A 343 -7.10 -12.28 -1.46
C LEU A 343 -5.86 -12.49 -0.57
N ASP A 344 -4.69 -12.37 -1.19
CA ASP A 344 -3.39 -12.46 -0.56
C ASP A 344 -2.86 -11.08 -0.19
N LEU A 345 -1.87 -11.03 0.70
CA LEU A 345 -1.34 -9.79 1.25
C LEU A 345 0.16 -9.68 0.98
N PHE A 346 0.61 -8.50 0.53
CA PHE A 346 2.03 -8.17 0.43
C PHE A 346 2.36 -6.94 1.27
N LYS A 347 3.54 -6.95 1.93
CA LYS A 347 4.02 -5.88 2.78
C LYS A 347 5.47 -5.54 2.46
N THR A 348 5.79 -4.25 2.27
CA THR A 348 7.18 -3.77 2.13
C THR A 348 7.87 -3.62 3.48
N ASN A 349 9.20 -3.73 3.47
CA ASN A 349 10.01 -3.66 4.68
C ASN A 349 11.27 -2.80 4.49
N PHE A 350 11.99 -2.59 5.60
CA PHE A 350 13.24 -1.84 5.65
C PHE A 350 14.38 -2.55 4.91
N SER A 351 15.42 -1.81 4.53
CA SER A 351 16.65 -2.38 3.95
C SER A 351 17.31 -3.40 4.90
N ASP A 352 18.00 -4.37 4.32
CA ASP A 352 18.57 -5.56 4.98
C ASP A 352 17.51 -6.57 5.49
N ASP A 353 16.23 -6.40 5.10
CA ASP A 353 15.13 -7.34 5.35
C ASP A 353 14.35 -7.62 4.05
N THR A 354 13.56 -8.71 4.03
CA THR A 354 12.69 -9.05 2.88
C THR A 354 11.34 -8.38 3.00
N SER A 355 10.81 -7.88 1.89
CA SER A 355 9.37 -7.64 1.78
C SER A 355 8.63 -8.96 1.81
N THR A 356 7.45 -9.03 2.42
CA THR A 356 6.80 -10.29 2.76
C THR A 356 5.51 -10.50 1.96
N LEU A 357 5.40 -11.67 1.32
CA LEU A 357 4.19 -12.16 0.68
C LEU A 357 3.50 -13.19 1.57
N TYR A 358 2.30 -12.89 2.02
CA TYR A 358 1.43 -13.76 2.79
C TYR A 358 0.35 -14.32 1.87
N ARG A 359 0.40 -15.64 1.59
CA ARG A 359 -0.62 -16.35 0.83
C ARG A 359 -1.77 -16.72 1.75
N ASN A 360 -2.97 -16.41 1.36
CA ASN A 360 -4.19 -16.75 2.09
C ASN A 360 -4.56 -18.24 1.87
N ASN A 361 -4.67 -19.03 2.94
CA ASN A 361 -5.01 -20.45 2.87
C ASN A 361 -6.54 -20.69 2.75
N GLY A 362 -7.38 -19.66 2.98
CA GLY A 362 -8.84 -19.74 2.96
C GLY A 362 -9.45 -20.46 4.16
N ASP A 363 -8.70 -20.56 5.23
CA ASP A 363 -9.12 -21.13 6.51
C ASP A 363 -8.90 -20.14 7.68
N GLY A 364 -8.78 -18.85 7.34
CA GLY A 364 -8.45 -17.77 8.29
C GLY A 364 -6.97 -17.64 8.61
N THR A 365 -6.08 -18.33 7.86
CA THR A 365 -4.64 -18.27 8.08
C THR A 365 -3.88 -17.91 6.79
N PHE A 366 -2.64 -17.44 6.99
CA PHE A 366 -1.71 -17.10 5.90
C PHE A 366 -0.41 -17.90 6.05
N ASP A 367 0.19 -18.23 4.90
CA ASP A 367 1.54 -18.76 4.78
C ASP A 367 2.49 -17.69 4.23
N ASP A 368 3.67 -17.52 4.79
CA ASP A 368 4.73 -16.72 4.18
C ASP A 368 5.30 -17.44 2.95
N LYS A 369 5.08 -16.87 1.77
CA LYS A 369 5.56 -17.36 0.47
C LYS A 369 6.67 -16.49 -0.13
N THR A 370 7.28 -15.61 0.65
CA THR A 370 8.31 -14.67 0.22
C THR A 370 9.44 -15.33 -0.58
N PHE A 371 10.05 -16.36 -0.02
CA PHE A 371 11.15 -17.06 -0.68
C PHE A 371 10.69 -17.93 -1.86
N PRO A 372 9.65 -18.77 -1.74
CA PRO A 372 9.14 -19.56 -2.86
C PRO A 372 8.67 -18.71 -4.04
N ALA A 373 8.08 -17.56 -3.78
CA ALA A 373 7.58 -16.65 -4.80
C ALA A 373 8.67 -15.82 -5.51
N GLY A 374 9.92 -15.81 -4.98
CA GLY A 374 11.06 -15.15 -5.62
C GLY A 374 11.46 -13.79 -5.00
N PHE A 375 10.85 -13.36 -3.91
CA PHE A 375 11.14 -12.06 -3.27
C PHE A 375 12.33 -12.09 -2.31
N GLY A 376 12.82 -13.25 -1.93
CA GLY A 376 13.89 -13.42 -0.93
C GLY A 376 15.27 -12.92 -1.34
N LEU A 377 15.47 -12.51 -2.60
CA LEU A 377 16.76 -12.08 -3.11
C LEU A 377 17.00 -10.56 -3.00
N ASN A 378 15.95 -9.77 -2.83
CA ASN A 378 16.05 -8.31 -2.83
C ASN A 378 15.80 -7.74 -1.44
N THR A 379 16.87 -7.67 -0.65
CA THR A 379 16.86 -7.08 0.70
C THR A 379 17.57 -5.73 0.75
N ARG A 380 18.10 -5.26 -0.39
CA ARG A 380 18.97 -4.08 -0.42
C ARG A 380 18.23 -2.79 -0.20
N TYR A 381 17.03 -2.68 -0.78
CA TYR A 381 16.29 -1.42 -0.86
C TYR A 381 15.26 -1.33 0.26
N LEU A 382 14.99 -0.08 0.68
CA LEU A 382 13.96 0.24 1.64
C LEU A 382 12.65 0.50 0.89
N GLY A 383 11.70 -0.46 0.97
CA GLY A 383 10.43 -0.42 0.26
C GLY A 383 9.39 0.41 0.99
N TRP A 384 8.63 1.23 0.24
CA TRP A 384 7.52 2.05 0.72
C TRP A 384 6.23 1.68 0.00
N GLY A 385 5.83 2.50 -0.96
CA GLY A 385 4.65 2.22 -1.77
C GLY A 385 4.77 0.90 -2.51
N VAL A 386 3.68 0.14 -2.54
CA VAL A 386 3.60 -1.15 -3.19
C VAL A 386 2.21 -1.39 -3.75
N MET A 387 2.12 -1.90 -4.97
CA MET A 387 0.84 -2.23 -5.57
C MET A 387 0.91 -3.51 -6.38
N PHE A 388 -0.08 -4.37 -6.17
CA PHE A 388 -0.48 -5.34 -7.15
C PHE A 388 -1.27 -4.65 -8.26
N ALA A 389 -0.86 -4.83 -9.51
CA ALA A 389 -1.57 -4.32 -10.68
C ALA A 389 -1.19 -5.16 -11.91
N ASP A 390 -2.16 -5.57 -12.68
CA ASP A 390 -1.92 -6.28 -13.96
C ASP A 390 -1.49 -5.25 -15.02
N VAL A 391 -0.18 -4.98 -15.08
CA VAL A 391 0.35 -3.88 -15.91
C VAL A 391 0.47 -4.23 -17.39
N ASP A 392 0.39 -5.51 -17.73
CA ASP A 392 0.43 -5.97 -19.12
C ASP A 392 -0.90 -6.64 -19.57
N ASN A 393 -1.92 -6.60 -18.72
CA ASN A 393 -3.26 -7.13 -18.97
C ASN A 393 -3.28 -8.64 -19.29
N ASP A 394 -2.33 -9.43 -18.80
CA ASP A 394 -2.29 -10.87 -19.03
C ASP A 394 -3.21 -11.66 -18.08
N GLY A 395 -3.80 -10.97 -17.09
CA GLY A 395 -4.72 -11.46 -16.08
C GLY A 395 -4.05 -12.00 -14.83
N TRP A 396 -2.75 -11.70 -14.63
CA TRP A 396 -2.04 -11.98 -13.39
C TRP A 396 -1.53 -10.67 -12.81
N PRO A 397 -1.88 -10.32 -11.55
CA PRO A 397 -1.40 -9.08 -10.97
C PRO A 397 0.11 -9.11 -10.76
N ASP A 398 0.81 -8.19 -11.41
CA ASP A 398 2.22 -7.89 -11.20
C ASP A 398 2.41 -7.08 -9.92
N LEU A 399 3.67 -6.91 -9.46
CA LEU A 399 3.96 -6.15 -8.25
C LEU A 399 4.96 -5.02 -8.54
N MET A 400 4.53 -3.78 -8.28
CA MET A 400 5.41 -2.61 -8.31
C MET A 400 5.77 -2.19 -6.89
N VAL A 401 7.06 -1.97 -6.60
CA VAL A 401 7.58 -1.45 -5.33
C VAL A 401 8.37 -0.18 -5.59
N VAL A 402 8.10 0.87 -4.83
CA VAL A 402 8.88 2.11 -4.85
C VAL A 402 9.74 2.21 -3.59
N ASN A 403 11.00 2.66 -3.77
CA ASN A 403 12.01 2.61 -2.73
C ASN A 403 12.64 3.97 -2.46
N GLY A 404 13.23 4.13 -1.29
CA GLY A 404 13.99 5.30 -0.91
C GLY A 404 14.43 5.24 0.55
N HIS A 405 15.72 5.37 0.81
CA HIS A 405 16.22 5.28 2.18
C HIS A 405 15.78 6.47 3.04
N VAL A 406 15.79 6.30 4.36
CA VAL A 406 15.41 7.35 5.33
C VAL A 406 16.58 8.25 5.75
N TYR A 407 17.80 7.81 5.51
CA TYR A 407 19.02 8.49 5.94
C TYR A 407 19.81 9.05 4.75
N PRO A 408 19.75 10.38 4.45
CA PRO A 408 20.61 10.98 3.43
C PRO A 408 22.11 10.80 3.72
N GLU A 409 22.47 10.63 4.99
CA GLU A 409 23.83 10.44 5.48
C GLU A 409 24.52 9.19 4.90
N VAL A 410 23.75 8.20 4.44
CA VAL A 410 24.31 6.94 3.91
C VAL A 410 25.09 7.12 2.61
N ASP A 411 24.74 8.13 1.80
CA ASP A 411 25.39 8.38 0.50
C ASP A 411 26.90 8.63 0.65
N SER A 412 27.31 9.33 1.71
CA SER A 412 28.70 9.66 1.96
C SER A 412 29.52 8.48 2.52
N GLN A 413 28.87 7.41 2.98
CA GLN A 413 29.50 6.32 3.74
C GLN A 413 29.74 5.05 2.91
N HIS A 414 29.18 4.96 1.70
CA HIS A 414 29.32 3.79 0.80
C HIS A 414 28.95 2.44 1.43
N LEU A 415 27.90 2.40 2.24
CA LEU A 415 27.47 1.22 3.02
C LEU A 415 26.57 0.24 2.24
N GLY A 416 26.52 0.34 0.92
CA GLY A 416 25.75 -0.54 0.05
C GLY A 416 24.30 -0.09 -0.18
N SER A 417 23.84 0.98 0.48
CA SER A 417 22.55 1.64 0.26
C SER A 417 22.78 3.10 -0.12
N ASN A 418 21.85 3.70 -0.83
CA ASN A 418 21.83 5.12 -1.17
C ASN A 418 20.51 5.73 -0.70
N PHE A 419 20.46 7.05 -0.49
CA PHE A 419 19.23 7.74 -0.11
C PHE A 419 18.17 7.67 -1.23
N GLN A 420 18.60 7.83 -2.46
CA GLN A 420 17.77 7.61 -3.64
C GLN A 420 17.94 6.18 -4.13
N GLU A 421 16.83 5.47 -4.34
CA GLU A 421 16.82 4.07 -4.72
C GLU A 421 15.93 3.85 -5.97
N PRO A 422 16.19 2.80 -6.78
CA PRO A 422 15.36 2.49 -7.95
C PRO A 422 14.02 1.88 -7.52
N LYS A 423 13.03 1.90 -8.41
CA LYS A 423 11.80 1.13 -8.28
C LYS A 423 12.08 -0.31 -8.67
N ILE A 424 11.21 -1.22 -8.24
CA ILE A 424 11.25 -2.61 -8.66
C ILE A 424 9.91 -2.97 -9.28
N LEU A 425 9.97 -3.71 -10.38
CA LEU A 425 8.80 -4.28 -11.01
C LEU A 425 9.01 -5.80 -11.13
N TYR A 426 8.12 -6.54 -10.49
CA TYR A 426 8.06 -7.99 -10.55
C TYR A 426 6.89 -8.41 -11.43
N HIS A 427 7.19 -9.16 -12.50
CA HIS A 427 6.18 -9.79 -13.33
C HIS A 427 5.70 -11.10 -12.70
N ASN A 428 4.40 -11.30 -12.64
CA ASN A 428 3.79 -12.53 -12.15
C ASN A 428 3.80 -13.61 -13.24
N ASN A 429 4.49 -14.72 -13.00
CA ASN A 429 4.63 -15.80 -13.98
C ASN A 429 3.38 -16.68 -14.11
N GLY A 430 2.29 -16.41 -13.38
CA GLY A 430 1.05 -17.19 -13.41
C GLY A 430 1.15 -18.59 -12.80
N ASN A 431 2.15 -18.84 -12.00
CA ASN A 431 2.43 -20.11 -11.35
C ASN A 431 2.79 -19.98 -9.85
N GLY A 432 2.41 -18.86 -9.24
CA GLY A 432 2.72 -18.53 -7.85
C GLY A 432 4.13 -17.97 -7.63
N THR A 433 4.88 -17.65 -8.71
CA THR A 433 6.22 -17.04 -8.62
C THR A 433 6.29 -15.75 -9.42
N PHE A 434 7.28 -14.91 -9.08
CA PHE A 434 7.54 -13.63 -9.74
C PHE A 434 8.94 -13.55 -10.29
N THR A 435 9.10 -12.77 -11.37
CA THR A 435 10.39 -12.47 -11.99
C THR A 435 10.65 -10.97 -11.92
N ASP A 436 11.79 -10.55 -11.37
CA ASP A 436 12.23 -9.15 -11.42
C ASP A 436 12.55 -8.76 -12.86
N ILE A 437 11.71 -7.88 -13.45
CA ILE A 437 11.86 -7.38 -14.83
C ILE A 437 12.31 -5.92 -14.87
N SER A 438 12.69 -5.34 -13.73
CA SER A 438 13.03 -3.92 -13.57
C SER A 438 14.02 -3.40 -14.61
N ALA A 439 15.02 -4.22 -14.95
CA ALA A 439 16.06 -3.85 -15.92
C ALA A 439 15.53 -3.61 -17.34
N ASN A 440 14.39 -4.24 -17.70
CA ASN A 440 13.79 -4.22 -19.03
C ASN A 440 12.45 -3.46 -19.09
N ALA A 441 11.97 -2.94 -17.95
CA ALA A 441 10.65 -2.31 -17.83
C ALA A 441 10.65 -0.80 -18.15
N GLY A 442 11.73 -0.27 -18.68
CA GLY A 442 11.87 1.13 -19.05
C GLY A 442 12.78 1.93 -18.11
N PRO A 443 13.32 3.07 -18.59
CA PRO A 443 14.36 3.81 -17.87
C PRO A 443 13.89 4.37 -16.53
N VAL A 444 12.61 4.68 -16.37
CA VAL A 444 12.04 5.24 -15.15
C VAL A 444 12.08 4.25 -13.98
N ILE A 445 11.99 2.96 -14.23
CA ILE A 445 12.04 1.93 -13.17
C ILE A 445 13.45 1.89 -12.58
N ALA A 446 14.49 1.92 -13.43
CA ALA A 446 15.88 1.96 -12.98
C ALA A 446 16.31 3.32 -12.42
N ALA A 447 15.59 4.41 -12.72
CA ALA A 447 15.90 5.74 -12.22
C ALA A 447 15.74 5.80 -10.70
N VAL A 448 16.72 6.40 -10.02
CA VAL A 448 16.71 6.52 -8.55
C VAL A 448 15.93 7.74 -8.10
N SER A 449 15.22 7.59 -6.98
CA SER A 449 14.50 8.67 -6.29
C SER A 449 14.32 8.31 -4.82
N SER A 450 13.98 9.28 -3.97
CA SER A 450 13.56 9.00 -2.60
C SER A 450 12.04 8.91 -2.56
N ALA A 451 11.51 7.82 -3.11
CA ALA A 451 10.08 7.60 -3.27
C ALA A 451 9.40 7.22 -1.94
N ARG A 452 8.09 7.50 -1.84
CA ARG A 452 7.24 7.14 -0.69
C ARG A 452 5.90 6.57 -1.14
N GLY A 453 4.87 7.41 -1.27
CA GLY A 453 3.54 6.99 -1.71
C GLY A 453 3.53 6.53 -3.16
N LEU A 454 2.67 5.56 -3.43
CA LEU A 454 2.39 5.02 -4.76
C LEU A 454 0.88 4.81 -4.88
N ALA A 455 0.27 5.33 -5.93
CA ALA A 455 -1.08 4.98 -6.33
C ALA A 455 -1.10 4.58 -7.81
N VAL A 456 -1.98 3.66 -8.17
CA VAL A 456 -2.16 3.18 -9.54
C VAL A 456 -3.59 3.36 -10.01
N GLY A 457 -3.77 3.52 -11.32
CA GLY A 457 -5.07 3.64 -11.97
C GLY A 457 -4.97 3.80 -13.48
N ASP A 458 -6.09 3.61 -14.16
CA ASP A 458 -6.21 3.90 -15.58
C ASP A 458 -6.59 5.39 -15.80
N LEU A 459 -5.57 6.24 -15.80
CA LEU A 459 -5.72 7.71 -15.93
C LEU A 459 -6.22 8.15 -17.32
N TRP A 460 -6.11 7.27 -18.31
CA TRP A 460 -6.43 7.59 -19.70
C TRP A 460 -7.68 6.86 -20.20
N ASN A 461 -8.36 6.06 -19.37
CA ASN A 461 -9.50 5.24 -19.72
C ASN A 461 -9.23 4.33 -20.94
N ASP A 462 -8.00 3.82 -21.06
CA ASP A 462 -7.56 3.03 -22.22
C ASP A 462 -7.00 1.64 -21.83
N GLY A 463 -7.18 1.24 -20.57
CA GLY A 463 -6.81 -0.07 -20.01
C GLY A 463 -5.35 -0.19 -19.63
N ARG A 464 -4.56 0.87 -19.74
CA ARG A 464 -3.17 0.87 -19.29
C ARG A 464 -3.05 1.45 -17.89
N ILE A 465 -2.61 0.62 -16.98
CA ILE A 465 -2.38 1.06 -15.60
C ILE A 465 -1.17 1.99 -15.58
N SER A 466 -1.37 3.19 -15.05
CA SER A 466 -0.35 4.20 -14.75
C SER A 466 -0.09 4.26 -13.26
N ALA A 467 1.09 4.76 -12.85
CA ALA A 467 1.44 4.95 -11.46
C ALA A 467 1.80 6.40 -11.15
N VAL A 468 1.30 6.92 -10.03
CA VAL A 468 1.70 8.20 -9.46
C VAL A 468 2.54 7.94 -8.22
N ILE A 469 3.72 8.54 -8.16
CA ILE A 469 4.70 8.29 -7.09
C ILE A 469 5.07 9.62 -6.44
N SER A 470 4.90 9.74 -5.11
CA SER A 470 5.44 10.87 -4.37
C SER A 470 6.93 10.70 -4.11
N ASN A 471 7.68 11.79 -4.24
CA ASN A 471 9.12 11.82 -3.98
C ASN A 471 9.46 12.89 -2.95
N MET A 472 10.31 12.56 -2.00
CA MET A 472 10.75 13.53 -1.00
C MET A 472 11.60 14.63 -1.62
N ASN A 473 11.22 15.90 -1.39
CA ASN A 473 11.90 17.10 -1.86
C ASN A 473 12.11 17.14 -3.39
N ALA A 474 11.17 16.55 -4.15
CA ALA A 474 11.14 16.53 -5.60
C ALA A 474 9.69 16.52 -6.12
N PRO A 475 9.45 16.86 -7.38
CA PRO A 475 8.14 16.66 -8.00
C PRO A 475 7.71 15.20 -7.97
N PRO A 476 6.39 14.91 -7.97
CA PRO A 476 5.90 13.55 -8.14
C PRO A 476 6.29 13.01 -9.51
N MET A 477 6.32 11.69 -9.66
CA MET A 477 6.45 11.03 -10.95
C MET A 477 5.06 10.57 -11.43
N LEU A 478 4.83 10.66 -12.73
CA LEU A 478 3.70 10.06 -13.42
C LEU A 478 4.25 9.02 -14.41
N VAL A 479 4.16 7.77 -14.02
CA VAL A 479 4.79 6.63 -14.69
C VAL A 479 3.76 5.92 -15.56
N VAL A 480 3.92 5.99 -16.88
CA VAL A 480 2.95 5.48 -17.87
C VAL A 480 3.57 4.32 -18.65
N ASN A 481 2.81 3.23 -18.82
CA ASN A 481 3.21 2.14 -19.70
C ASN A 481 2.96 2.52 -21.17
N ASP A 482 4.03 2.60 -21.97
CA ASP A 482 3.96 2.99 -23.39
C ASP A 482 3.62 1.79 -24.31
N LEU A 483 3.79 0.55 -23.84
CA LEU A 483 3.56 -0.61 -24.68
C LEU A 483 2.08 -1.01 -24.71
N ARG A 484 1.67 -1.47 -25.90
CA ARG A 484 0.41 -2.16 -26.13
C ARG A 484 0.73 -3.56 -26.65
N ASN A 485 0.35 -4.59 -25.91
CA ASN A 485 0.66 -5.99 -26.21
C ASN A 485 -0.48 -6.73 -26.90
N GLY A 486 -1.66 -6.09 -27.05
CA GLY A 486 -2.84 -6.70 -27.66
C GLY A 486 -3.68 -7.55 -26.69
N ASN A 487 -3.35 -7.57 -25.41
CA ASN A 487 -4.18 -8.15 -24.38
C ASN A 487 -5.43 -7.29 -24.15
N HIS A 488 -6.53 -7.97 -23.80
CA HIS A 488 -7.81 -7.36 -23.45
C HIS A 488 -7.90 -7.08 -21.96
N TRP A 489 -8.83 -6.19 -21.60
CA TRP A 489 -9.07 -5.78 -20.21
C TRP A 489 -10.54 -5.45 -19.96
N ILE A 490 -10.90 -5.27 -18.71
CA ILE A 490 -12.15 -4.65 -18.27
C ILE A 490 -11.93 -3.97 -16.93
N ALA A 491 -12.60 -2.83 -16.72
CA ALA A 491 -12.63 -2.20 -15.41
C ALA A 491 -14.08 -1.94 -14.97
N PHE A 492 -14.30 -1.89 -13.66
CA PHE A 492 -15.61 -1.72 -13.07
C PHE A 492 -15.64 -0.53 -12.11
N HIS A 493 -16.59 0.38 -12.36
CA HIS A 493 -17.00 1.39 -11.40
C HIS A 493 -18.29 0.88 -10.72
N THR A 494 -18.24 0.69 -9.42
CA THR A 494 -19.39 0.19 -8.64
C THR A 494 -20.24 1.33 -8.11
N ILE A 495 -21.55 1.14 -8.09
CA ILE A 495 -22.49 2.07 -7.50
C ILE A 495 -23.42 1.28 -6.58
N GLY A 496 -23.16 1.34 -5.28
CA GLY A 496 -24.00 0.73 -4.26
C GLY A 496 -25.33 1.46 -4.10
N LYS A 497 -26.32 0.74 -3.65
CA LYS A 497 -27.65 1.29 -3.36
C LYS A 497 -27.67 1.91 -1.97
N ALA A 498 -26.99 3.04 -1.81
CA ALA A 498 -27.07 3.83 -0.58
C ALA A 498 -28.54 4.14 -0.28
N ALA A 499 -29.06 3.67 0.85
CA ALA A 499 -30.46 3.89 1.17
C ALA A 499 -30.65 5.30 1.73
N ALA A 500 -31.35 6.14 1.01
CA ALA A 500 -31.79 7.47 1.47
C ALA A 500 -32.72 7.41 2.70
N THR A 501 -33.21 6.22 3.09
CA THR A 501 -34.09 6.01 4.25
C THR A 501 -33.61 4.85 5.08
N PRO A 502 -33.65 4.94 6.44
CA PRO A 502 -33.29 3.84 7.32
C PRO A 502 -34.24 2.65 7.09
N ALA A 503 -33.80 1.65 6.36
CA ALA A 503 -34.45 0.33 6.30
C ALA A 503 -33.67 -0.64 7.16
N PRO A 504 -34.31 -1.58 7.88
CA PRO A 504 -33.58 -2.63 8.59
C PRO A 504 -32.85 -3.55 7.62
N GLY A 505 -31.66 -4.01 8.00
CA GLY A 505 -30.81 -4.94 7.25
C GLY A 505 -29.51 -4.32 6.76
N LEU A 506 -28.65 -5.18 6.22
CA LEU A 506 -27.36 -4.78 5.64
C LEU A 506 -27.57 -3.92 4.40
N LYS A 507 -26.66 -2.97 4.15
CA LYS A 507 -26.73 -2.01 3.05
C LYS A 507 -25.37 -1.86 2.40
N SER A 508 -25.35 -1.31 1.20
CA SER A 508 -24.12 -0.88 0.54
C SER A 508 -23.97 0.64 0.64
N ASN A 509 -22.74 1.10 0.84
CA ASN A 509 -22.35 2.49 0.62
C ASN A 509 -22.40 2.83 -0.88
N ARG A 510 -22.37 4.13 -1.21
CA ARG A 510 -22.53 4.63 -2.57
C ARG A 510 -21.41 4.18 -3.52
N ASP A 511 -20.16 4.14 -3.06
CA ASP A 511 -19.01 3.74 -3.88
C ASP A 511 -18.93 2.21 -4.06
N GLY A 512 -19.66 1.45 -3.23
CA GLY A 512 -19.57 0.00 -3.20
C GLY A 512 -18.29 -0.52 -2.56
N ILE A 513 -17.61 0.28 -1.73
CA ILE A 513 -16.43 -0.17 -0.97
C ILE A 513 -16.80 -1.40 -0.14
N GLY A 514 -16.00 -2.49 -0.28
CA GLY A 514 -16.29 -3.82 0.24
C GLY A 514 -17.05 -4.73 -0.74
N ALA A 515 -17.36 -4.27 -1.96
CA ALA A 515 -17.94 -5.14 -2.99
C ALA A 515 -16.85 -6.05 -3.57
N LYS A 516 -17.09 -7.38 -3.53
CA LYS A 516 -16.22 -8.38 -4.15
C LYS A 516 -16.68 -8.67 -5.56
N ILE A 517 -15.78 -8.48 -6.54
CA ILE A 517 -16.05 -8.66 -7.96
C ILE A 517 -15.34 -9.93 -8.43
N THR A 518 -16.10 -10.82 -9.08
CA THR A 518 -15.57 -12.03 -9.71
C THR A 518 -15.84 -12.00 -11.20
N VAL A 519 -14.80 -12.10 -12.00
CA VAL A 519 -14.87 -12.13 -13.48
C VAL A 519 -14.57 -13.54 -13.98
N LYS A 520 -15.47 -14.10 -14.78
CA LYS A 520 -15.25 -15.37 -15.49
C LYS A 520 -14.98 -15.10 -16.96
N ALA A 521 -13.78 -15.47 -17.42
CA ALA A 521 -13.37 -15.39 -18.82
C ALA A 521 -12.70 -16.71 -19.25
N GLY A 522 -13.43 -17.53 -19.98
CA GLY A 522 -12.99 -18.87 -20.39
C GLY A 522 -12.65 -19.76 -19.19
N THR A 523 -11.39 -20.23 -19.11
CA THR A 523 -10.94 -21.08 -18.00
C THR A 523 -10.60 -20.29 -16.73
N ARG A 524 -10.37 -18.98 -16.82
CA ARG A 524 -9.93 -18.14 -15.71
C ARG A 524 -11.09 -17.61 -14.90
N THR A 525 -10.85 -17.48 -13.60
CA THR A 525 -11.71 -16.74 -12.67
C THR A 525 -10.80 -15.74 -11.97
N LEU A 526 -11.13 -14.47 -12.06
CA LEU A 526 -10.37 -13.37 -11.49
C LEU A 526 -11.20 -12.74 -10.37
N VAL A 527 -10.56 -12.36 -9.29
CA VAL A 527 -11.26 -11.83 -8.09
C VAL A 527 -10.51 -10.61 -7.57
N ASP A 528 -11.27 -9.58 -7.22
CA ASP A 528 -10.78 -8.44 -6.46
C ASP A 528 -11.93 -7.74 -5.72
N GLU A 529 -11.62 -6.76 -4.87
CA GLU A 529 -12.57 -5.97 -4.08
C GLU A 529 -12.39 -4.48 -4.30
N VAL A 530 -13.50 -3.74 -4.17
CA VAL A 530 -13.47 -2.27 -4.14
C VAL A 530 -12.96 -1.81 -2.77
N ARG A 531 -11.88 -1.05 -2.74
CA ARG A 531 -11.21 -0.63 -1.50
C ARG A 531 -10.86 0.85 -1.51
N SER A 532 -10.95 1.47 -0.33
CA SER A 532 -10.36 2.77 -0.02
C SER A 532 -9.09 2.56 0.80
N GLY A 533 -8.05 3.36 0.55
CA GLY A 533 -6.76 3.22 1.23
C GLY A 533 -5.98 1.99 0.78
N SER A 534 -4.72 2.16 0.46
CA SER A 534 -3.86 1.07 0.00
C SER A 534 -2.39 1.52 -0.05
N SER A 535 -1.49 0.61 -0.43
CA SER A 535 -0.09 0.92 -0.66
C SER A 535 0.59 1.51 0.58
N TYR A 536 1.44 2.51 0.43
CA TYR A 536 1.96 3.29 1.54
C TYR A 536 1.17 4.58 1.66
N ILE A 537 0.29 4.66 2.67
CA ILE A 537 -0.51 5.83 3.05
C ILE A 537 -1.18 6.56 1.87
N SER A 538 -1.63 5.79 0.87
CA SER A 538 -2.12 6.28 -0.43
C SER A 538 -3.49 5.71 -0.78
N ASN A 539 -4.10 6.15 -1.88
CA ASN A 539 -5.37 5.64 -2.38
C ASN A 539 -5.32 5.47 -3.89
N ASN A 540 -5.62 4.26 -4.37
CA ASN A 540 -5.69 3.99 -5.80
C ASN A 540 -7.00 4.45 -6.41
N ASP A 541 -7.04 4.46 -7.75
CA ASP A 541 -8.32 4.43 -8.47
C ASP A 541 -9.20 3.30 -7.93
N MET A 542 -10.39 3.60 -7.45
CA MET A 542 -11.31 2.62 -6.88
C MET A 542 -12.01 1.76 -7.95
N ARG A 543 -11.84 2.07 -9.24
CA ARG A 543 -12.32 1.22 -10.32
C ARG A 543 -11.47 -0.05 -10.38
N VAL A 544 -12.11 -1.19 -10.16
CA VAL A 544 -11.42 -2.50 -10.13
C VAL A 544 -11.09 -2.93 -11.54
N HIS A 545 -9.81 -3.11 -11.84
CA HIS A 545 -9.28 -3.44 -13.16
C HIS A 545 -8.89 -4.91 -13.25
N PHE A 546 -9.24 -5.57 -14.36
CA PHE A 546 -8.86 -6.94 -14.67
C PHE A 546 -8.28 -7.03 -16.08
N GLY A 547 -7.06 -7.53 -16.21
CA GLY A 547 -6.53 -8.01 -17.47
C GLY A 547 -7.20 -9.33 -17.85
N LEU A 548 -7.44 -9.51 -19.12
CA LEU A 548 -8.13 -10.69 -19.68
C LEU A 548 -7.24 -11.54 -20.59
N GLY A 549 -5.97 -11.11 -20.79
CA GLY A 549 -5.08 -11.73 -21.75
C GLY A 549 -5.69 -11.75 -23.16
N SER A 550 -5.68 -12.88 -23.80
CA SER A 550 -6.25 -13.05 -25.15
C SER A 550 -7.77 -13.28 -25.19
N ALA A 551 -8.46 -13.23 -24.04
CA ALA A 551 -9.90 -13.49 -23.99
C ALA A 551 -10.69 -12.31 -24.55
N THR A 552 -11.39 -12.52 -25.67
CA THR A 552 -12.19 -11.51 -26.38
C THR A 552 -13.61 -11.41 -25.87
N LYS A 553 -13.98 -12.17 -24.83
CA LYS A 553 -15.32 -12.12 -24.20
C LYS A 553 -15.24 -12.50 -22.73
N ILE A 554 -16.16 -11.97 -21.96
CA ILE A 554 -16.44 -12.33 -20.59
C ILE A 554 -17.65 -13.26 -20.57
N ASP A 555 -17.57 -14.37 -19.82
CA ASP A 555 -18.70 -15.30 -19.69
C ASP A 555 -19.73 -14.72 -18.72
N TRP A 556 -19.30 -14.17 -17.60
CA TRP A 556 -20.12 -13.45 -16.63
C TRP A 556 -19.24 -12.66 -15.65
N VAL A 557 -19.82 -11.65 -15.03
CA VAL A 557 -19.29 -10.94 -13.86
C VAL A 557 -20.26 -11.11 -12.71
N GLN A 558 -19.76 -11.47 -11.54
CA GLN A 558 -20.56 -11.58 -10.31
C GLN A 558 -20.07 -10.56 -9.30
N VAL A 559 -20.99 -9.85 -8.67
CA VAL A 559 -20.69 -8.92 -7.59
C VAL A 559 -21.40 -9.39 -6.32
N ARG A 560 -20.63 -9.53 -5.25
CA ARG A 560 -21.16 -9.62 -3.89
C ARG A 560 -21.07 -8.22 -3.28
N TRP A 561 -22.21 -7.59 -3.13
CA TRP A 561 -22.33 -6.24 -2.57
C TRP A 561 -22.19 -6.23 -1.05
N PRO A 562 -21.77 -5.10 -0.42
CA PRO A 562 -21.75 -4.98 1.06
C PRO A 562 -23.10 -5.29 1.72
N SER A 563 -24.22 -5.04 1.05
CA SER A 563 -25.56 -5.45 1.50
C SER A 563 -25.78 -6.95 1.62
N GLY A 564 -24.83 -7.76 1.09
CA GLY A 564 -25.00 -9.22 0.97
C GLY A 564 -25.75 -9.67 -0.28
N LEU A 565 -26.27 -8.75 -1.10
CA LEU A 565 -26.85 -9.10 -2.40
C LEU A 565 -25.75 -9.63 -3.32
N VAL A 566 -26.02 -10.76 -3.96
CA VAL A 566 -25.13 -11.32 -5.00
C VAL A 566 -25.85 -11.23 -6.34
N GLU A 567 -25.23 -10.57 -7.31
CA GLU A 567 -25.78 -10.36 -8.65
C GLU A 567 -24.80 -10.78 -9.73
N ARG A 568 -25.35 -11.19 -10.86
CA ARG A 568 -24.58 -11.54 -12.04
C ARG A 568 -24.94 -10.63 -13.22
N PHE A 569 -23.89 -10.22 -13.93
CA PHE A 569 -23.95 -9.42 -15.15
C PHE A 569 -23.38 -10.24 -16.29
N GLU A 570 -24.04 -10.24 -17.44
CA GLU A 570 -23.67 -11.02 -18.62
C GLU A 570 -23.57 -10.12 -19.85
N ASN A 571 -22.93 -10.62 -20.91
CA ASN A 571 -22.79 -9.92 -22.19
C ASN A 571 -22.06 -8.56 -22.09
N LEU A 572 -21.12 -8.43 -21.13
CA LEU A 572 -20.30 -7.24 -21.02
C LEU A 572 -19.20 -7.26 -22.08
N PRO A 573 -18.99 -6.15 -22.82
CA PRO A 573 -17.88 -6.05 -23.78
C PRO A 573 -16.53 -5.97 -23.04
N VAL A 574 -15.46 -6.40 -23.70
CA VAL A 574 -14.07 -6.19 -23.24
C VAL A 574 -13.57 -4.80 -23.66
N ASP A 575 -12.42 -4.38 -23.15
CA ASP A 575 -11.72 -3.12 -23.47
C ASP A 575 -12.57 -1.88 -23.15
N THR A 576 -13.21 -1.90 -21.98
CA THR A 576 -14.11 -0.84 -21.55
C THR A 576 -14.24 -0.77 -20.03
N ILE A 577 -14.63 0.40 -19.54
CA ILE A 577 -15.03 0.61 -18.16
C ILE A 577 -16.55 0.41 -18.08
N GLN A 578 -17.00 -0.46 -17.20
CA GLN A 578 -18.42 -0.77 -16.98
C GLN A 578 -18.89 -0.23 -15.64
N ILE A 579 -20.07 0.42 -15.63
CA ILE A 579 -20.72 0.85 -14.40
C ILE A 579 -21.63 -0.28 -13.90
N LEU A 580 -21.30 -0.88 -12.76
CA LEU A 580 -22.14 -1.88 -12.09
C LEU A 580 -22.96 -1.21 -10.99
N LYS A 581 -24.30 -1.21 -11.15
CA LYS A 581 -25.22 -0.64 -10.15
C LYS A 581 -25.90 -1.75 -9.39
N GLU A 582 -25.86 -1.69 -8.06
CA GLU A 582 -26.57 -2.64 -7.19
C GLU A 582 -28.07 -2.66 -7.49
N GLY A 583 -28.63 -3.85 -7.66
CA GLY A 583 -30.02 -4.09 -8.01
C GLY A 583 -30.30 -4.03 -9.50
N SER A 584 -29.28 -3.89 -10.37
CA SER A 584 -29.45 -3.90 -11.83
C SER A 584 -29.04 -5.21 -12.50
N GLY A 585 -28.33 -6.09 -11.78
CA GLY A 585 -27.93 -7.42 -12.25
C GLY A 585 -29.02 -8.47 -12.02
N THR A 586 -28.73 -9.71 -12.40
CA THR A 586 -29.57 -10.87 -12.10
C THR A 586 -29.19 -11.45 -10.75
N PRO A 587 -30.08 -11.48 -9.73
CA PRO A 587 -29.77 -12.05 -8.42
C PRO A 587 -29.37 -13.51 -8.49
N VAL A 588 -28.32 -13.89 -7.75
CA VAL A 588 -27.82 -15.26 -7.64
C VAL A 588 -28.04 -15.75 -6.21
N ASN A 589 -28.77 -16.86 -6.05
CA ASN A 589 -28.91 -17.50 -4.76
C ASN A 589 -27.62 -18.29 -4.43
N THR A 590 -26.63 -17.62 -3.91
CA THR A 590 -25.43 -18.27 -3.37
C THR A 590 -25.60 -18.35 -1.86
N PRO A 591 -25.54 -19.54 -1.22
CA PRO A 591 -25.43 -19.59 0.23
C PRO A 591 -24.14 -18.87 0.62
N LEU A 592 -24.20 -17.88 1.52
CA LEU A 592 -23.02 -17.36 2.20
C LEU A 592 -22.28 -18.55 2.82
N ALA A 593 -20.97 -18.59 2.73
CA ALA A 593 -20.16 -19.58 3.43
C ALA A 593 -20.59 -19.53 4.92
N LYS A 594 -20.83 -20.67 5.51
CA LYS A 594 -21.14 -20.71 6.95
C LYS A 594 -19.88 -20.33 7.71
N PRO A 595 -19.98 -19.45 8.71
CA PRO A 595 -18.87 -19.07 9.56
C PRO A 595 -18.25 -20.28 10.25
#